data_f7b7d840a1d929e761d4d6f6c4926219
#
_entry.id   f7b7d840a1d929e761d4d6f6c4926219
#
_cell.length_a   1.000
_cell.length_b   1.000
_cell.length_c   1.000
_cell.angle_alpha   90.00
_cell.angle_beta   90.00
_cell.angle_gamma   90.00
#
_symmetry.space_group_name_H-M   'P 1'
#
loop_
_entity.id
_entity.type
_entity.pdbx_description
1 polymer ?
#
loop_
_entity_poly.entity_id
_entity_poly.type
_entity_poly.pdbx_seq_one_letter_code
_entity_poly.pdbx_strand_id
1 'polypeptide(L)'
;MGIVNSVNLTDGIDGLDGSVTFFACVAFMLIACVKSYLGITAMSAASAGACLGFLVWNFHPAKVCMGDTGSLFLGGLVCALAFAIDMPILLIPIGIIYIAEELSVILQVSYFKITHGKRLFKMSPIHHHFEMCGWSEVKIVGVFSAVTAVFGAIAFALAYFGA
;
A
#
# COMPACT_ATOMS: atom_id res chain seq x y z
N MET A 1 7.22 5.72 -11.14
CA MET A 1 7.67 4.33 -11.38
C MET A 1 7.81 3.58 -10.05
N GLY A 2 8.60 4.03 -9.06
CA GLY A 2 8.79 3.30 -7.80
C GLY A 2 7.50 2.86 -7.11
N ILE A 3 6.61 3.78 -6.74
CA ILE A 3 5.34 3.44 -6.03
C ILE A 3 4.48 2.45 -6.82
N VAL A 4 4.40 2.56 -8.13
CA VAL A 4 3.61 1.63 -8.96
C VAL A 4 4.17 0.20 -8.86
N ASN A 5 5.50 0.07 -8.90
CA ASN A 5 6.18 -1.21 -8.73
C ASN A 5 6.04 -1.74 -7.29
N SER A 6 6.10 -0.84 -6.30
CA SER A 6 5.93 -1.21 -4.88
C SER A 6 4.55 -1.78 -4.59
N VAL A 7 3.49 -1.19 -5.17
CA VAL A 7 2.10 -1.70 -5.05
C VAL A 7 2.01 -3.09 -5.69
N ASN A 8 2.59 -3.29 -6.87
CA ASN A 8 2.64 -4.60 -7.50
C ASN A 8 3.39 -5.64 -6.65
N LEU A 9 4.50 -5.26 -5.99
CA LEU A 9 5.21 -6.14 -5.07
C LEU A 9 4.40 -6.46 -3.80
N THR A 10 3.45 -5.60 -3.42
CA THR A 10 2.57 -5.81 -2.27
C THR A 10 1.48 -6.85 -2.53
N ASP A 11 1.13 -7.12 -3.80
CA ASP A 11 0.16 -8.15 -4.20
C ASP A 11 0.76 -9.58 -4.12
N GLY A 12 1.43 -9.90 -3.02
CA GLY A 12 2.12 -11.18 -2.83
C GLY A 12 1.39 -12.20 -1.95
N ILE A 13 0.41 -11.77 -1.16
CA ILE A 13 -0.44 -12.62 -0.31
C ILE A 13 -1.90 -12.18 -0.35
N ASP A 14 -2.80 -13.11 -0.03
CA ASP A 14 -4.25 -12.92 -0.11
C ASP A 14 -4.73 -11.68 0.65
N GLY A 15 -5.35 -10.74 -0.07
CA GLY A 15 -5.98 -9.55 0.48
C GLY A 15 -5.03 -8.42 0.90
N LEU A 16 -3.71 -8.56 0.78
CA LEU A 16 -2.78 -7.55 1.28
C LEU A 16 -2.88 -6.25 0.50
N ASP A 17 -2.67 -6.27 -0.82
CA ASP A 17 -2.69 -5.06 -1.64
C ASP A 17 -4.05 -4.37 -1.62
N GLY A 18 -5.14 -5.13 -1.77
CA GLY A 18 -6.50 -4.59 -1.68
C GLY A 18 -6.79 -3.89 -0.36
N SER A 19 -6.32 -4.46 0.77
CA SER A 19 -6.55 -3.89 2.10
C SER A 19 -5.70 -2.63 2.34
N VAL A 20 -4.43 -2.66 2.00
CA VAL A 20 -3.53 -1.49 2.12
C VAL A 20 -4.01 -0.35 1.23
N THR A 21 -4.37 -0.65 -0.03
CA THR A 21 -4.89 0.34 -0.98
C THR A 21 -6.24 0.91 -0.53
N PHE A 22 -7.11 0.11 0.09
CA PHE A 22 -8.34 0.60 0.68
C PHE A 22 -8.08 1.72 1.70
N PHE A 23 -7.19 1.49 2.68
CA PHE A 23 -6.87 2.51 3.69
C PHE A 23 -6.16 3.72 3.09
N ALA A 24 -5.31 3.53 2.09
CA ALA A 24 -4.68 4.63 1.35
C ALA A 24 -5.74 5.50 0.65
N CYS A 25 -6.71 4.90 -0.03
CA CYS A 25 -7.80 5.61 -0.68
C CYS A 25 -8.71 6.34 0.33
N VAL A 26 -8.98 5.75 1.49
CA VAL A 26 -9.73 6.42 2.57
C VAL A 26 -8.97 7.65 3.08
N ALA A 27 -7.65 7.57 3.27
CA ALA A 27 -6.83 8.71 3.67
C ALA A 27 -6.91 9.84 2.62
N PHE A 28 -6.74 9.54 1.34
CA PHE A 28 -6.88 10.52 0.26
C PHE A 28 -8.29 11.12 0.17
N MET A 29 -9.34 10.30 0.37
CA MET A 29 -10.72 10.75 0.41
C MET A 29 -10.93 11.81 1.50
N LEU A 30 -10.45 11.55 2.72
CA LEU A 30 -10.59 12.48 3.84
C LEU A 30 -9.81 13.78 3.59
N ILE A 31 -8.59 13.69 3.09
CA ILE A 31 -7.76 14.86 2.77
C ILE A 31 -8.42 15.71 1.66
N ALA A 32 -8.87 15.07 0.58
CA ALA A 32 -9.53 15.74 -0.53
C ALA A 32 -10.85 16.40 -0.10
N CYS A 33 -11.60 15.76 0.81
CA CYS A 33 -12.84 16.30 1.36
C CYS A 33 -12.59 17.61 2.12
N VAL A 34 -11.60 17.63 3.01
CA VAL A 34 -11.25 18.84 3.79
C VAL A 34 -10.73 19.96 2.89
N LYS A 35 -10.01 19.63 1.83
CA LYS A 35 -9.52 20.58 0.83
C LYS A 35 -10.60 21.00 -0.19
N SER A 36 -11.85 20.51 -0.06
CA SER A 36 -12.97 20.78 -0.96
C SER A 36 -12.77 20.35 -2.41
N TYR A 37 -11.93 19.34 -2.65
CA TYR A 37 -11.71 18.73 -3.97
C TYR A 37 -12.75 17.63 -4.24
N LEU A 38 -14.01 18.02 -4.50
CA LEU A 38 -15.14 17.08 -4.62
C LEU A 38 -14.91 15.94 -5.63
N GLY A 39 -14.33 16.23 -6.79
CA GLY A 39 -14.05 15.22 -7.81
C GLY A 39 -13.04 14.16 -7.31
N ILE A 40 -11.99 14.60 -6.61
CA ILE A 40 -10.97 13.70 -6.06
C ILE A 40 -11.52 12.91 -4.88
N THR A 41 -12.35 13.55 -4.05
CA THR A 41 -13.07 12.87 -2.96
C THR A 41 -13.94 11.74 -3.49
N ALA A 42 -14.74 12.00 -4.54
CA ALA A 42 -15.59 10.99 -5.16
C ALA A 42 -14.76 9.85 -5.79
N MET A 43 -13.66 10.18 -6.47
CA MET A 43 -12.77 9.19 -7.07
C MET A 43 -12.11 8.30 -6.01
N SER A 44 -11.60 8.89 -4.94
CA SER A 44 -10.99 8.16 -3.84
C SER A 44 -12.00 7.26 -3.12
N ALA A 45 -13.24 7.75 -2.90
CA ALA A 45 -14.32 6.97 -2.32
C ALA A 45 -14.72 5.78 -3.20
N ALA A 46 -14.86 6.01 -4.51
CA ALA A 46 -15.17 4.94 -5.47
C ALA A 46 -14.08 3.88 -5.50
N SER A 47 -12.81 4.30 -5.47
CA SER A 47 -11.65 3.40 -5.43
C SER A 47 -11.60 2.59 -4.14
N ALA A 48 -11.86 3.22 -2.99
CA ALA A 48 -11.98 2.51 -1.71
C ALA A 48 -13.12 1.47 -1.75
N GLY A 49 -14.27 1.86 -2.30
CA GLY A 49 -15.41 0.93 -2.49
C GLY A 49 -15.08 -0.24 -3.41
N ALA A 50 -14.34 0.00 -4.49
CA ALA A 50 -13.89 -1.05 -5.40
C ALA A 50 -12.92 -2.03 -4.71
N CYS A 51 -11.97 -1.52 -3.91
CA CYS A 51 -11.08 -2.37 -3.10
C CYS A 51 -11.87 -3.24 -2.11
N LEU A 52 -12.87 -2.67 -1.41
CA LEU A 52 -13.73 -3.44 -0.51
C LEU A 52 -14.52 -4.53 -1.25
N GLY A 53 -15.10 -4.19 -2.40
CA GLY A 53 -15.82 -5.16 -3.24
C GLY A 53 -14.91 -6.28 -3.71
N PHE A 54 -13.69 -5.97 -4.11
CA PHE A 54 -12.69 -6.96 -4.51
C PHE A 54 -12.25 -7.85 -3.33
N LEU A 55 -12.05 -7.28 -2.13
CA LEU A 55 -11.66 -8.02 -0.93
C LEU A 55 -12.66 -9.11 -0.51
N VAL A 56 -13.93 -9.00 -0.87
CA VAL A 56 -14.93 -10.06 -0.64
C VAL A 56 -14.49 -11.38 -1.30
N TRP A 57 -13.74 -11.30 -2.39
CA TRP A 57 -13.27 -12.47 -3.15
C TRP A 57 -11.77 -12.74 -3.00
N ASN A 58 -11.00 -11.72 -2.67
CA ASN A 58 -9.53 -11.79 -2.57
C ASN A 58 -9.02 -11.97 -1.13
N PHE A 59 -9.86 -11.80 -0.09
CA PHE A 59 -9.44 -12.05 1.29
C PHE A 59 -9.21 -13.55 1.53
N HIS A 60 -8.23 -13.85 2.39
CA HIS A 60 -7.80 -15.24 2.64
C HIS A 60 -8.93 -16.16 3.15
N PRO A 61 -9.15 -17.35 2.58
CA PRO A 61 -8.51 -17.89 1.36
C PRO A 61 -9.09 -17.26 0.09
N ALA A 62 -8.22 -16.69 -0.73
CA ALA A 62 -8.63 -15.97 -1.92
C ALA A 62 -9.28 -16.89 -2.97
N LYS A 63 -10.36 -16.40 -3.58
CA LYS A 63 -11.03 -17.03 -4.72
C LYS A 63 -10.65 -16.39 -6.04
N VAL A 64 -10.14 -15.16 -6.00
CA VAL A 64 -9.71 -14.36 -7.15
C VAL A 64 -8.44 -13.62 -6.76
N CYS A 65 -7.42 -13.67 -7.64
CA CYS A 65 -6.19 -12.87 -7.49
C CYS A 65 -6.28 -11.61 -8.35
N MET A 66 -5.62 -10.52 -7.93
CA MET A 66 -5.64 -9.24 -8.63
C MET A 66 -4.80 -9.28 -9.91
N GLY A 67 -3.59 -9.82 -9.81
CA GLY A 67 -2.59 -9.86 -10.87
C GLY A 67 -2.02 -8.50 -11.23
N ASP A 68 -1.00 -8.51 -12.09
CA ASP A 68 -0.21 -7.31 -12.44
C ASP A 68 -1.06 -6.16 -13.01
N THR A 69 -2.10 -6.48 -13.79
CA THR A 69 -2.98 -5.45 -14.37
C THR A 69 -3.69 -4.65 -13.28
N GLY A 70 -4.18 -5.32 -12.25
CA GLY A 70 -4.88 -4.68 -11.13
C GLY A 70 -3.93 -3.92 -10.22
N SER A 71 -2.86 -4.55 -9.78
CA SER A 71 -1.91 -3.96 -8.83
C SER A 71 -1.14 -2.77 -9.43
N LEU A 72 -0.72 -2.84 -10.70
CA LEU A 72 -0.11 -1.71 -11.40
C LEU A 72 -1.11 -0.56 -11.59
N PHE A 73 -2.39 -0.87 -11.89
CA PHE A 73 -3.44 0.14 -11.96
C PHE A 73 -3.63 0.83 -10.60
N LEU A 74 -3.73 0.08 -9.49
CA LEU A 74 -3.87 0.64 -8.16
C LEU A 74 -2.66 1.51 -7.78
N GLY A 75 -1.45 1.08 -8.12
CA GLY A 75 -0.24 1.88 -7.92
C GLY A 75 -0.27 3.21 -8.69
N GLY A 76 -0.72 3.19 -9.94
CA GLY A 76 -0.94 4.38 -10.76
C GLY A 76 -2.00 5.30 -10.16
N LEU A 77 -3.10 4.72 -9.68
CA LEU A 77 -4.20 5.44 -9.04
C LEU A 77 -3.75 6.16 -7.76
N VAL A 78 -3.04 5.48 -6.87
CA VAL A 78 -2.52 6.05 -5.61
C VAL A 78 -1.58 7.24 -5.92
N CYS A 79 -0.71 7.10 -6.92
CA CYS A 79 0.12 8.22 -7.38
C CYS A 79 -0.74 9.36 -7.92
N ALA A 80 -1.70 9.07 -8.79
CA ALA A 80 -2.56 10.08 -9.41
C ALA A 80 -3.34 10.89 -8.36
N LEU A 81 -3.88 10.23 -7.33
CA LEU A 81 -4.60 10.88 -6.23
C LEU A 81 -3.71 11.88 -5.48
N ALA A 82 -2.47 11.51 -5.17
CA ALA A 82 -1.54 12.40 -4.48
C ALA A 82 -1.16 13.64 -5.29
N PHE A 83 -0.93 13.46 -6.60
CA PHE A 83 -0.68 14.59 -7.50
C PHE A 83 -1.92 15.44 -7.74
N ALA A 84 -3.11 14.84 -7.82
CA ALA A 84 -4.36 15.56 -8.01
C ALA A 84 -4.73 16.44 -6.80
N ILE A 85 -4.31 16.08 -5.60
CA ILE A 85 -4.47 16.91 -4.38
C ILE A 85 -3.38 18.00 -4.29
N ASP A 86 -2.42 17.99 -5.21
CA ASP A 86 -1.23 18.88 -5.23
C ASP A 86 -0.32 18.70 -3.98
N MET A 87 -0.35 17.50 -3.40
CA MET A 87 0.45 17.16 -2.21
C MET A 87 1.16 15.81 -2.36
N PRO A 88 2.06 15.64 -3.37
CA PRO A 88 2.72 14.36 -3.63
C PRO A 88 3.58 13.85 -2.47
N ILE A 89 4.00 14.74 -1.57
CA ILE A 89 4.76 14.38 -0.37
C ILE A 89 3.96 13.43 0.56
N LEU A 90 2.63 13.47 0.51
CA LEU A 90 1.76 12.60 1.30
C LEU A 90 1.84 11.12 0.87
N LEU A 91 2.43 10.83 -0.30
CA LEU A 91 2.75 9.46 -0.68
C LEU A 91 3.72 8.78 0.29
N ILE A 92 4.56 9.56 1.00
CA ILE A 92 5.50 8.98 1.97
C ILE A 92 4.75 8.35 3.15
N PRO A 93 3.93 9.06 3.92
CA PRO A 93 3.19 8.45 5.01
C PRO A 93 2.10 7.50 4.51
N ILE A 94 1.26 7.86 3.53
CA ILE A 94 0.16 7.01 3.05
C ILE A 94 0.70 5.72 2.42
N GLY A 95 1.81 5.79 1.69
CA GLY A 95 2.46 4.67 1.02
C GLY A 95 3.53 3.96 1.84
N ILE A 96 3.57 4.13 3.17
CA ILE A 96 4.65 3.62 4.01
C ILE A 96 4.86 2.10 3.86
N ILE A 97 3.79 1.33 3.72
CA ILE A 97 3.87 -0.12 3.51
C ILE A 97 4.47 -0.42 2.14
N TYR A 98 4.01 0.25 1.09
CA TYR A 98 4.58 0.07 -0.26
C TYR A 98 6.08 0.39 -0.29
N ILE A 99 6.48 1.47 0.39
CA ILE A 99 7.89 1.86 0.51
C ILE A 99 8.67 0.78 1.27
N ALA A 100 8.13 0.23 2.34
CA ALA A 100 8.77 -0.84 3.11
C ALA A 100 8.95 -2.13 2.28
N GLU A 101 7.96 -2.51 1.48
CA GLU A 101 8.03 -3.65 0.55
C GLU A 101 9.17 -3.47 -0.45
N GLU A 102 9.20 -2.35 -1.17
CA GLU A 102 10.22 -2.03 -2.16
C GLU A 102 11.61 -1.96 -1.53
N LEU A 103 11.75 -1.21 -0.42
CA LEU A 103 13.04 -1.08 0.27
C LEU A 103 13.55 -2.43 0.77
N SER A 104 12.69 -3.31 1.23
CA SER A 104 13.11 -4.65 1.67
C SER A 104 13.75 -5.45 0.54
N VAL A 105 13.24 -5.32 -0.68
CA VAL A 105 13.81 -5.97 -1.88
C VAL A 105 15.14 -5.33 -2.25
N ILE A 106 15.19 -4.00 -2.30
CA ILE A 106 16.42 -3.26 -2.64
C ILE A 106 17.55 -3.59 -1.65
N LEU A 107 17.24 -3.56 -0.35
CA LEU A 107 18.20 -3.89 0.71
C LEU A 107 18.64 -5.35 0.64
N GLN A 108 17.71 -6.28 0.45
CA GLN A 108 18.03 -7.70 0.31
C GLN A 108 18.99 -7.97 -0.85
N VAL A 109 18.66 -7.43 -2.04
CA VAL A 109 19.48 -7.64 -3.24
C VAL A 109 20.85 -7.00 -3.10
N SER A 110 20.90 -5.77 -2.57
CA SER A 110 22.16 -5.05 -2.34
C SER A 110 23.05 -5.79 -1.33
N TYR A 111 22.48 -6.19 -0.20
CA TYR A 111 23.21 -6.93 0.83
C TYR A 111 23.71 -8.28 0.32
N PHE A 112 22.86 -9.02 -0.43
CA PHE A 112 23.23 -10.30 -1.02
C PHE A 112 24.41 -10.18 -1.97
N LYS A 113 24.43 -9.13 -2.81
CA LYS A 113 25.54 -8.87 -3.74
C LYS A 113 26.85 -8.50 -3.00
N ILE A 114 26.77 -7.61 -1.99
CA ILE A 114 27.93 -7.14 -1.24
C ILE A 114 28.53 -8.28 -0.40
N THR A 115 27.70 -9.13 0.18
CA THR A 115 28.14 -10.18 1.11
C THR A 115 28.36 -11.54 0.43
N HIS A 116 28.33 -11.60 -0.91
CA HIS A 116 28.53 -12.83 -1.69
C HIS A 116 27.61 -13.98 -1.27
N GLY A 117 26.32 -13.70 -1.04
CA GLY A 117 25.31 -14.72 -0.85
C GLY A 117 24.63 -14.75 0.52
N LYS A 118 24.98 -13.88 1.46
CA LYS A 118 24.26 -13.78 2.75
C LYS A 118 22.95 -13.03 2.56
N ARG A 119 21.91 -13.48 3.28
CA ARG A 119 20.58 -12.86 3.27
C ARG A 119 20.41 -11.96 4.49
N LEU A 120 19.83 -10.76 4.30
CA LEU A 120 19.46 -9.84 5.37
C LEU A 120 18.14 -10.27 5.99
N PHE A 121 17.12 -10.49 5.14
CA PHE A 121 15.81 -11.01 5.52
C PHE A 121 15.73 -12.50 5.14
N LYS A 122 14.88 -13.27 5.81
CA LYS A 122 14.62 -14.68 5.44
C LYS A 122 14.13 -14.80 4.00
N MET A 123 13.25 -13.86 3.61
CA MET A 123 12.72 -13.68 2.26
C MET A 123 12.38 -12.22 2.03
N SER A 124 12.33 -11.77 0.80
CA SER A 124 11.82 -10.45 0.39
C SER A 124 10.86 -10.63 -0.79
N PRO A 125 9.82 -9.82 -0.92
CA PRO A 125 9.46 -8.64 -0.11
C PRO A 125 9.17 -8.93 1.39
N ILE A 126 8.98 -7.86 2.22
CA ILE A 126 8.99 -7.99 3.68
C ILE A 126 7.81 -8.83 4.24
N HIS A 127 6.65 -8.86 3.57
CA HIS A 127 5.54 -9.71 3.99
C HIS A 127 5.94 -11.20 4.02
N HIS A 128 6.71 -11.67 3.04
CA HIS A 128 7.22 -13.04 3.04
C HIS A 128 8.22 -13.32 4.16
N HIS A 129 8.96 -12.30 4.61
CA HIS A 129 9.80 -12.44 5.80
C HIS A 129 8.96 -12.79 7.03
N PHE A 130 7.81 -12.11 7.21
CA PHE A 130 6.91 -12.38 8.34
C PHE A 130 6.23 -13.74 8.22
N GLU A 131 5.85 -14.18 7.02
CA GLU A 131 5.37 -15.57 6.80
C GLU A 131 6.42 -16.61 7.24
N MET A 132 7.68 -16.41 6.82
CA MET A 132 8.80 -17.26 7.22
C MET A 132 9.14 -17.18 8.73
N CYS A 133 8.61 -16.17 9.42
CA CYS A 133 8.66 -16.04 10.88
C CYS A 133 7.44 -16.68 11.58
N GLY A 134 6.51 -17.29 10.81
CA GLY A 134 5.35 -18.01 11.34
C GLY A 134 4.11 -17.14 11.56
N TRP A 135 4.04 -15.96 10.95
CA TRP A 135 2.80 -15.16 10.95
C TRP A 135 1.82 -15.71 9.91
N SER A 136 0.53 -15.74 10.24
CA SER A 136 -0.51 -16.05 9.26
C SER A 136 -0.72 -14.85 8.32
N GLU A 137 -1.15 -15.11 7.09
CA GLU A 137 -1.48 -14.07 6.10
C GLU A 137 -2.47 -13.05 6.66
N VAL A 138 -3.55 -13.51 7.28
CA VAL A 138 -4.56 -12.65 7.92
C VAL A 138 -3.93 -11.70 8.96
N LYS A 139 -2.94 -12.17 9.73
CA LYS A 139 -2.24 -11.34 10.70
C LYS A 139 -1.37 -10.29 10.01
N ILE A 140 -0.67 -10.66 8.94
CA ILE A 140 0.16 -9.73 8.17
C ILE A 140 -0.73 -8.64 7.55
N VAL A 141 -1.81 -9.04 6.88
CA VAL A 141 -2.79 -8.10 6.29
C VAL A 141 -3.35 -7.16 7.34
N GLY A 142 -3.76 -7.69 8.52
CA GLY A 142 -4.30 -6.87 9.59
C GLY A 142 -3.29 -5.84 10.13
N VAL A 143 -2.05 -6.26 10.36
CA VAL A 143 -0.99 -5.36 10.86
C VAL A 143 -0.62 -4.30 9.82
N PHE A 144 -0.43 -4.69 8.56
CA PHE A 144 -0.05 -3.75 7.50
C PHE A 144 -1.17 -2.73 7.22
N SER A 145 -2.42 -3.19 7.21
CA SER A 145 -3.58 -2.31 7.10
C SER A 145 -3.68 -1.34 8.27
N ALA A 146 -3.45 -1.80 9.50
CA ALA A 146 -3.45 -0.93 10.68
C ALA A 146 -2.33 0.12 10.62
N VAL A 147 -1.13 -0.26 10.18
CA VAL A 147 -0.03 0.67 9.96
C VAL A 147 -0.41 1.71 8.91
N THR A 148 -0.97 1.29 7.77
CA THR A 148 -1.42 2.22 6.72
C THR A 148 -2.50 3.17 7.24
N ALA A 149 -3.46 2.69 8.04
CA ALA A 149 -4.49 3.53 8.64
C ALA A 149 -3.90 4.59 9.60
N VAL A 150 -2.95 4.20 10.45
CA VAL A 150 -2.28 5.12 11.38
C VAL A 150 -1.48 6.18 10.62
N PHE A 151 -0.69 5.78 9.63
CA PHE A 151 0.08 6.72 8.82
C PHE A 151 -0.80 7.57 7.90
N GLY A 152 -1.94 7.03 7.44
CA GLY A 152 -2.99 7.78 6.76
C GLY A 152 -3.59 8.88 7.64
N ALA A 153 -3.83 8.59 8.93
CA ALA A 153 -4.29 9.58 9.90
C ALA A 153 -3.22 10.67 10.16
N ILE A 154 -1.95 10.29 10.22
CA ILE A 154 -0.83 11.25 10.30
C ILE A 154 -0.79 12.13 9.05
N ALA A 155 -0.93 11.55 7.86
CA ALA A 155 -0.99 12.29 6.60
C ALA A 155 -2.17 13.28 6.57
N PHE A 156 -3.32 12.85 7.07
CA PHE A 156 -4.49 13.72 7.22
C PHE A 156 -4.20 14.90 8.17
N ALA A 157 -3.61 14.64 9.33
CA ALA A 157 -3.23 15.69 10.26
C ALA A 157 -2.22 16.67 9.65
N LEU A 158 -1.21 16.19 8.94
CA LEU A 158 -0.25 17.03 8.23
C LEU A 158 -0.93 17.90 7.17
N ALA A 159 -1.89 17.34 6.41
CA ALA A 159 -2.63 18.09 5.40
C ALA A 159 -3.61 19.11 6.01
N TYR A 160 -4.13 18.85 7.20
CA TYR A 160 -5.09 19.72 7.88
C TYR A 160 -4.41 20.89 8.58
N PHE A 161 -3.32 20.62 9.32
CA PHE A 161 -2.63 21.62 10.13
C PHE A 161 -1.43 22.29 9.44
N GLY A 162 -0.91 21.70 8.36
CA GLY A 162 0.25 22.18 7.62
C GLY A 162 -0.08 23.07 6.42
N ALA A 163 -1.35 23.41 6.25
CA ALA A 163 -1.83 24.23 5.11
C ALA A 163 -2.10 25.66 5.53
#